data_4a0cbce3c565caba398cffdc52b00e7f
#
_entry.id   4a0cbce3c565caba398cffdc52b00e7f
#
_cell.length_a   1.000
_cell.length_b   1.000
_cell.length_c   1.000
_cell.angle_alpha   90.00
_cell.angle_beta   90.00
_cell.angle_gamma   90.00
#
_symmetry.space_group_name_H-M   'P 1'
#
loop_
_entity.id
_entity.type
_entity.pdbx_description
1 polymer ?
#
loop_
_entity_poly.entity_id
_entity_poly.type
_entity_poly.pdbx_seq_one_letter_code
_entity_poly.pdbx_strand_id
1 'polypeptide(L)'
;VPKNSIIPTVCRLGFCMLPALHSLTIKQLHCLASLSLLTGCAVNIPKPTPQELAPAASAWNSPHQSSVSVQNSWASWQDASLNTLLAHTLASHPNIAQAKAKISEARAEAAAIGAHLWPNISATAGYSRGMNSLPNAESAKNLANAGLDARWELDLWGGIAAARQGVYANLSSNENAYEQAAASLAAELANTLTAYRACKGQEAISTQILESHILNAKLMHSKLDVGLASLVDAAKSDHEQAEARFQASDIATQCGVTLKALVAITGMQEDTLKTMLAPEAGMMPSRPALAVKSIPAEVLADRPDIKNAALLLETAAAEVAVKEVARYPSASLLGMICVGCQLSEGINLDSRNWSFGINFNIPVFNAGELSAKQDAAMARYQQAIYSYQQLARLAVREIEENMLRLDDSQRRTQVLQQQLSLARVQLKASHALYKVGSASQLQTAEIERYELAAQNRLLTLQREQSANWIALYKALGGKAPNIEKNL
;
A
#
# COMPACT_ATOMS: atom_id res chain seq x y z
N VAL A 1 9.32 37.63 -7.58
CA VAL A 1 7.92 37.78 -7.25
C VAL A 1 7.27 38.67 -8.31
N PRO A 2 6.41 38.18 -9.17
CA PRO A 2 5.37 39.00 -9.77
C PRO A 2 3.99 38.53 -9.29
N LYS A 3 3.21 39.47 -8.80
CA LYS A 3 1.78 39.36 -8.53
C LYS A 3 1.06 39.23 -9.88
N ASN A 4 0.52 38.04 -10.18
CA ASN A 4 -0.52 37.91 -11.20
C ASN A 4 -1.88 37.86 -10.52
N SER A 5 -2.61 38.96 -10.66
CA SER A 5 -4.01 39.10 -10.34
C SER A 5 -4.83 38.20 -11.25
N ILE A 6 -5.43 37.14 -10.73
CA ILE A 6 -6.41 36.35 -11.43
C ILE A 6 -7.74 37.07 -11.34
N ILE A 7 -8.15 37.70 -12.43
CA ILE A 7 -9.49 38.25 -12.65
C ILE A 7 -10.47 37.05 -12.78
N PRO A 8 -11.59 37.02 -12.06
CA PRO A 8 -12.57 35.95 -12.22
C PRO A 8 -13.26 36.08 -13.58
N THR A 9 -13.19 35.01 -14.35
CA THR A 9 -13.84 34.88 -15.66
C THR A 9 -15.35 34.96 -15.48
N VAL A 10 -15.92 36.04 -15.99
CA VAL A 10 -17.37 36.29 -16.09
C VAL A 10 -18.05 35.18 -16.87
N CYS A 11 -19.09 34.62 -16.28
CA CYS A 11 -19.98 33.62 -16.83
C CYS A 11 -20.56 34.09 -18.20
N ARG A 12 -20.19 33.44 -19.31
CA ARG A 12 -20.81 33.68 -20.63
C ARG A 12 -22.15 32.96 -20.69
N LEU A 13 -23.23 33.74 -20.73
CA LEU A 13 -24.57 33.31 -21.04
C LEU A 13 -24.63 32.79 -22.49
N GLY A 14 -24.78 31.48 -22.63
CA GLY A 14 -25.14 30.83 -23.90
C GLY A 14 -26.66 30.89 -24.11
N PHE A 15 -27.08 31.75 -25.00
CA PHE A 15 -28.47 31.82 -25.48
C PHE A 15 -28.75 30.61 -26.41
N CYS A 16 -29.55 29.65 -25.95
CA CYS A 16 -30.12 28.62 -26.82
C CYS A 16 -31.60 28.97 -27.03
N MET A 17 -31.93 29.50 -28.23
CA MET A 17 -33.30 29.71 -28.68
C MET A 17 -33.99 28.36 -28.92
N LEU A 18 -35.10 28.11 -28.22
CA LEU A 18 -36.15 27.17 -28.63
C LEU A 18 -37.42 27.94 -29.00
N PRO A 19 -38.02 27.71 -30.16
CA PRO A 19 -39.32 28.25 -30.49
C PRO A 19 -40.42 27.28 -30.00
N ALA A 20 -41.31 27.74 -29.20
CA ALA A 20 -42.67 27.33 -28.90
C ALA A 20 -43.00 27.33 -27.39
N LEU A 21 -43.42 28.49 -26.90
CA LEU A 21 -44.19 28.58 -25.64
C LEU A 21 -45.11 29.81 -25.72
N HIS A 22 -46.22 29.70 -26.44
CA HIS A 22 -47.35 30.58 -26.28
C HIS A 22 -48.30 29.95 -25.24
N SER A 23 -48.38 30.55 -24.09
CA SER A 23 -49.39 30.43 -23.00
C SER A 23 -48.86 30.06 -21.60
N LEU A 24 -47.75 30.63 -21.16
CA LEU A 24 -47.39 30.58 -19.76
C LEU A 24 -47.73 31.92 -19.08
N THR A 25 -48.54 31.89 -18.02
CA THR A 25 -48.87 33.08 -17.21
C THR A 25 -47.63 33.67 -16.59
N ILE A 26 -47.53 34.99 -16.43
CA ILE A 26 -46.41 35.76 -15.89
C ILE A 26 -45.94 35.17 -14.54
N LYS A 27 -46.83 34.59 -13.72
CA LYS A 27 -46.49 33.92 -12.46
C LYS A 27 -45.69 32.60 -12.64
N GLN A 28 -45.95 31.86 -13.72
CA GLN A 28 -45.19 30.64 -14.04
C GLN A 28 -43.82 30.97 -14.61
N LEU A 29 -43.67 32.07 -15.35
CA LEU A 29 -42.39 32.56 -15.85
C LEU A 29 -41.49 33.03 -14.68
N HIS A 30 -42.04 33.69 -13.67
CA HIS A 30 -41.28 34.09 -12.46
C HIS A 30 -40.84 32.88 -11.62
N CYS A 31 -41.68 31.82 -11.55
CA CYS A 31 -41.31 30.59 -10.84
C CYS A 31 -40.22 29.78 -11.58
N LEU A 32 -40.27 29.74 -12.91
CA LEU A 32 -39.24 29.12 -13.77
C LEU A 32 -37.93 29.93 -13.78
N ALA A 33 -38.01 31.26 -13.81
CA ALA A 33 -36.84 32.13 -13.75
C ALA A 33 -36.16 32.08 -12.36
N SER A 34 -36.93 31.96 -11.25
CA SER A 34 -36.38 31.77 -9.92
C SER A 34 -35.79 30.35 -9.71
N LEU A 35 -36.32 29.31 -10.38
CA LEU A 35 -35.77 27.95 -10.35
C LEU A 35 -34.47 27.84 -11.17
N SER A 36 -34.35 28.57 -12.29
CA SER A 36 -33.13 28.56 -13.11
C SER A 36 -31.96 29.35 -12.52
N LEU A 37 -32.24 30.25 -11.57
CA LEU A 37 -31.18 30.96 -10.79
C LEU A 37 -30.55 30.08 -9.69
N LEU A 38 -31.17 28.97 -9.34
CA LEU A 38 -30.67 28.04 -8.30
C LEU A 38 -29.71 26.95 -8.85
N THR A 39 -29.54 26.86 -10.16
CA THR A 39 -28.73 25.78 -10.77
C THR A 39 -27.26 26.17 -11.03
N GLY A 40 -26.76 27.28 -10.53
CA GLY A 40 -25.53 27.89 -11.03
C GLY A 40 -24.34 28.11 -10.11
N CYS A 41 -24.35 27.75 -8.85
CA CYS A 41 -23.29 28.13 -7.91
C CYS A 41 -22.65 27.00 -7.11
N ALA A 42 -22.51 25.81 -7.68
CA ALA A 42 -21.69 24.79 -7.03
C ALA A 42 -20.20 25.18 -7.08
N VAL A 43 -19.53 25.11 -5.95
CA VAL A 43 -18.08 25.36 -5.86
C VAL A 43 -17.34 24.34 -6.73
N ASN A 44 -16.34 24.81 -7.45
CA ASN A 44 -15.54 23.97 -8.32
C ASN A 44 -14.43 23.27 -7.52
N ILE A 45 -14.44 21.94 -7.52
CA ILE A 45 -13.35 21.14 -6.94
C ILE A 45 -12.14 21.25 -7.89
N PRO A 46 -10.98 21.72 -7.40
CA PRO A 46 -9.79 21.83 -8.25
C PRO A 46 -9.37 20.46 -8.79
N LYS A 47 -8.99 20.44 -10.07
CA LYS A 47 -8.48 19.22 -10.71
C LYS A 47 -7.05 19.46 -11.15
N PRO A 48 -6.16 18.48 -10.96
CA PRO A 48 -4.81 18.59 -11.47
C PRO A 48 -4.82 18.57 -12.99
N THR A 49 -3.88 19.28 -13.60
CA THR A 49 -3.69 19.26 -15.05
C THR A 49 -3.09 17.93 -15.49
N PRO A 50 -3.34 17.46 -16.73
CA PRO A 50 -2.68 16.26 -17.25
C PRO A 50 -1.15 16.33 -17.20
N GLN A 51 -0.56 17.52 -17.30
CA GLN A 51 0.89 17.74 -17.20
C GLN A 51 1.40 17.53 -15.77
N GLU A 52 0.62 17.91 -14.75
CA GLU A 52 0.97 17.68 -13.34
C GLU A 52 0.95 16.20 -12.97
N LEU A 53 0.15 15.39 -13.66
CA LEU A 53 0.05 13.94 -13.44
C LEU A 53 0.87 13.12 -14.44
N ALA A 54 1.48 13.74 -15.43
CA ALA A 54 2.25 13.01 -16.43
C ALA A 54 3.51 12.37 -15.81
N PRO A 55 3.85 11.11 -16.17
CA PRO A 55 5.10 10.50 -15.77
C PRO A 55 6.28 11.23 -16.43
N ALA A 56 7.42 11.27 -15.73
CA ALA A 56 8.63 11.93 -16.24
C ALA A 56 9.24 11.25 -17.46
N ALA A 57 8.90 9.98 -17.74
CA ALA A 57 9.44 9.18 -18.84
C ALA A 57 8.33 8.77 -19.81
N SER A 58 8.57 8.93 -21.10
CA SER A 58 7.67 8.48 -22.18
C SER A 58 7.94 7.04 -22.63
N ALA A 59 9.13 6.51 -22.38
CA ALA A 59 9.57 5.15 -22.73
C ALA A 59 10.54 4.62 -21.69
N TRP A 60 10.70 3.29 -21.66
CA TRP A 60 11.71 2.62 -20.83
C TRP A 60 13.09 2.71 -21.50
N ASN A 61 14.15 2.93 -20.70
CA ASN A 61 15.53 2.88 -21.15
C ASN A 61 16.18 1.51 -20.90
N SER A 62 15.69 0.74 -19.94
CA SER A 62 16.21 -0.58 -19.63
C SER A 62 15.74 -1.65 -20.62
N PRO A 63 16.54 -2.71 -20.86
CA PRO A 63 16.12 -3.85 -21.67
C PRO A 63 14.85 -4.50 -21.10
N HIS A 64 13.85 -4.72 -21.94
CA HIS A 64 12.60 -5.36 -21.55
C HIS A 64 12.00 -6.19 -22.69
N GLN A 65 11.24 -7.24 -22.32
CA GLN A 65 10.40 -7.97 -23.26
C GLN A 65 8.99 -7.37 -23.24
N SER A 66 8.55 -6.84 -24.37
CA SER A 66 7.20 -6.30 -24.48
C SER A 66 6.16 -7.40 -24.54
N SER A 67 5.21 -7.45 -23.64
CA SER A 67 3.98 -8.22 -23.77
C SER A 67 2.87 -7.83 -22.80
N VAL A 68 1.72 -8.49 -22.89
CA VAL A 68 0.40 -7.93 -22.60
C VAL A 68 -0.12 -8.15 -21.18
N SER A 69 0.48 -8.96 -20.30
CA SER A 69 -0.19 -9.19 -19.00
C SER A 69 0.72 -9.67 -17.86
N VAL A 70 0.64 -8.98 -16.74
CA VAL A 70 1.20 -9.36 -15.43
C VAL A 70 0.22 -10.21 -14.59
N GLN A 71 -0.98 -10.49 -15.11
CA GLN A 71 -2.03 -11.17 -14.35
C GLN A 71 -1.72 -12.64 -14.07
N ASN A 72 -1.94 -13.09 -12.83
CA ASN A 72 -1.79 -14.46 -12.32
C ASN A 72 -0.37 -15.05 -12.26
N SER A 73 0.66 -14.24 -12.10
CA SER A 73 2.05 -14.72 -12.13
C SER A 73 2.46 -15.63 -10.96
N TRP A 74 1.79 -15.59 -9.80
CA TRP A 74 2.12 -16.49 -8.67
C TRP A 74 1.80 -17.96 -8.96
N ALA A 75 0.66 -18.25 -9.58
CA ALA A 75 0.30 -19.61 -9.97
C ALA A 75 1.26 -20.19 -11.02
N SER A 76 1.87 -19.35 -11.85
CA SER A 76 2.83 -19.76 -12.87
C SER A 76 4.21 -20.16 -12.33
N TRP A 77 4.50 -19.92 -11.04
CA TRP A 77 5.70 -20.46 -10.39
C TRP A 77 5.67 -21.97 -10.19
N GLN A 78 4.49 -22.60 -10.35
CA GLN A 78 4.30 -24.05 -10.22
C GLN A 78 4.82 -24.60 -8.87
N ASP A 79 4.68 -23.83 -7.82
CA ASP A 79 5.19 -24.08 -6.49
C ASP A 79 4.02 -24.29 -5.52
N ALA A 80 3.77 -25.57 -5.19
CA ALA A 80 2.63 -25.95 -4.35
C ALA A 80 2.76 -25.40 -2.91
N SER A 81 3.98 -25.42 -2.35
CA SER A 81 4.25 -24.91 -1.00
C SER A 81 4.04 -23.40 -0.94
N LEU A 82 4.54 -22.66 -1.95
CA LEU A 82 4.31 -21.21 -2.03
C LEU A 82 2.82 -20.88 -2.10
N ASN A 83 2.07 -21.56 -2.96
CA ASN A 83 0.64 -21.31 -3.11
C ASN A 83 -0.15 -21.60 -1.83
N THR A 84 0.19 -22.69 -1.12
CA THR A 84 -0.42 -23.05 0.16
C THR A 84 -0.12 -22.02 1.24
N LEU A 85 1.15 -21.60 1.34
CA LEU A 85 1.57 -20.58 2.31
C LEU A 85 0.97 -19.21 2.00
N LEU A 86 0.88 -18.82 0.73
CA LEU A 86 0.22 -17.57 0.31
C LEU A 86 -1.25 -17.55 0.73
N ALA A 87 -1.99 -18.64 0.43
CA ALA A 87 -3.39 -18.72 0.80
C ALA A 87 -3.61 -18.63 2.32
N HIS A 88 -2.80 -19.37 3.11
CA HIS A 88 -2.86 -19.33 4.56
C HIS A 88 -2.51 -17.94 5.12
N THR A 89 -1.40 -17.37 4.68
CA THR A 89 -0.88 -16.09 5.19
C THR A 89 -1.84 -14.95 4.88
N LEU A 90 -2.35 -14.86 3.65
CA LEU A 90 -3.29 -13.81 3.26
C LEU A 90 -4.63 -13.90 4.01
N ALA A 91 -5.03 -15.10 4.44
CA ALA A 91 -6.25 -15.30 5.22
C ALA A 91 -6.10 -14.92 6.70
N SER A 92 -4.91 -15.10 7.30
CA SER A 92 -4.71 -15.03 8.75
C SER A 92 -3.80 -13.90 9.24
N HIS A 93 -3.07 -13.21 8.33
CA HIS A 93 -2.05 -12.24 8.74
C HIS A 93 -2.67 -10.95 9.34
N PRO A 94 -2.16 -10.47 10.50
CA PRO A 94 -2.69 -9.29 11.18
C PRO A 94 -2.72 -8.01 10.33
N ASN A 95 -1.72 -7.77 9.48
CA ASN A 95 -1.68 -6.60 8.60
C ASN A 95 -2.85 -6.58 7.61
N ILE A 96 -3.28 -7.74 7.13
CA ILE A 96 -4.44 -7.88 6.24
C ILE A 96 -5.73 -7.59 7.01
N ALA A 97 -5.85 -8.12 8.24
CA ALA A 97 -6.98 -7.82 9.12
C ALA A 97 -7.05 -6.33 9.46
N GLN A 98 -5.91 -5.69 9.74
CA GLN A 98 -5.82 -4.25 9.99
C GLN A 98 -6.26 -3.43 8.77
N ALA A 99 -5.82 -3.81 7.57
CA ALA A 99 -6.22 -3.12 6.34
C ALA A 99 -7.74 -3.24 6.09
N LYS A 100 -8.36 -4.41 6.37
CA LYS A 100 -9.82 -4.59 6.33
C LYS A 100 -10.55 -3.73 7.34
N ALA A 101 -10.02 -3.62 8.57
CA ALA A 101 -10.58 -2.75 9.59
C ALA A 101 -10.58 -1.27 9.17
N LYS A 102 -9.51 -0.80 8.51
CA LYS A 102 -9.43 0.56 7.95
C LYS A 102 -10.47 0.80 6.84
N ILE A 103 -10.76 -0.19 6.01
CA ILE A 103 -11.84 -0.09 5.01
C ILE A 103 -13.20 0.05 5.73
N SER A 104 -13.43 -0.74 6.79
CA SER A 104 -14.67 -0.67 7.57
C SER A 104 -14.82 0.69 8.28
N GLU A 105 -13.74 1.26 8.81
CA GLU A 105 -13.66 2.60 9.37
C GLU A 105 -14.03 3.65 8.32
N ALA A 106 -13.34 3.67 7.18
CA ALA A 106 -13.60 4.63 6.10
C ALA A 106 -15.03 4.51 5.54
N ARG A 107 -15.60 3.31 5.51
CA ARG A 107 -16.99 3.08 5.09
C ARG A 107 -17.99 3.67 6.10
N ALA A 108 -17.71 3.54 7.39
CA ALA A 108 -18.52 4.15 8.44
C ALA A 108 -18.42 5.69 8.42
N GLU A 109 -17.23 6.24 8.18
CA GLU A 109 -17.03 7.69 8.00
C GLU A 109 -17.79 8.23 6.77
N ALA A 110 -17.74 7.51 5.64
CA ALA A 110 -18.50 7.87 4.45
C ALA A 110 -20.01 7.86 4.70
N ALA A 111 -20.51 6.89 5.47
CA ALA A 111 -21.91 6.85 5.89
C ALA A 111 -22.26 8.01 6.83
N ALA A 112 -21.38 8.37 7.78
CA ALA A 112 -21.57 9.48 8.70
C ALA A 112 -21.67 10.83 7.95
N ILE A 113 -20.79 11.08 6.97
CA ILE A 113 -20.88 12.29 6.13
C ILE A 113 -22.14 12.23 5.24
N GLY A 114 -22.50 11.04 4.74
CA GLY A 114 -23.75 10.84 3.99
C GLY A 114 -25.02 11.21 4.79
N ALA A 115 -24.97 11.03 6.11
CA ALA A 115 -26.09 11.37 7.00
C ALA A 115 -26.36 12.89 7.06
N HIS A 116 -25.40 13.75 6.78
CA HIS A 116 -25.60 15.21 6.72
C HIS A 116 -26.55 15.67 5.60
N LEU A 117 -26.87 14.79 4.63
CA LEU A 117 -27.92 15.08 3.63
C LEU A 117 -29.34 15.00 4.20
N TRP A 118 -29.52 14.47 5.41
CA TRP A 118 -30.79 14.26 6.04
C TRP A 118 -30.93 15.13 7.29
N PRO A 119 -32.17 15.47 7.69
CA PRO A 119 -32.38 16.18 8.96
C PRO A 119 -31.84 15.39 10.14
N ASN A 120 -31.15 16.08 11.05
CA ASN A 120 -30.83 15.55 12.37
C ASN A 120 -32.00 15.86 13.31
N ILE A 121 -32.54 14.84 13.97
CA ILE A 121 -33.62 14.96 14.95
C ILE A 121 -33.09 14.52 16.30
N SER A 122 -33.17 15.42 17.30
CA SER A 122 -32.75 15.15 18.67
C SER A 122 -33.93 15.34 19.64
N ALA A 123 -34.00 14.50 20.65
CA ALA A 123 -34.91 14.66 21.77
C ALA A 123 -34.15 15.30 22.93
N THR A 124 -34.69 16.35 23.48
CA THR A 124 -34.13 17.05 24.63
C THR A 124 -35.11 16.99 25.80
N ALA A 125 -34.60 16.74 27.02
CA ALA A 125 -35.36 16.82 28.27
C ALA A 125 -34.48 17.50 29.30
N GLY A 126 -35.01 18.49 29.99
CA GLY A 126 -34.27 19.26 30.97
C GLY A 126 -35.13 19.50 32.23
N TYR A 127 -34.44 19.56 33.37
CA TYR A 127 -34.97 20.06 34.62
C TYR A 127 -33.98 21.00 35.21
N SER A 128 -34.45 22.22 35.51
CA SER A 128 -33.62 23.25 36.14
C SER A 128 -34.39 23.96 37.22
N ARG A 129 -33.65 24.44 38.23
CA ARG A 129 -34.17 25.34 39.26
C ARG A 129 -33.36 26.59 39.23
N GLY A 130 -34.01 27.69 39.01
CA GLY A 130 -33.33 29.01 38.91
C GLY A 130 -34.20 30.13 39.41
N MET A 131 -33.58 31.24 39.73
CA MET A 131 -34.25 32.50 40.09
C MET A 131 -33.96 33.48 38.95
N ASN A 132 -35.02 34.01 38.33
CA ASN A 132 -34.87 35.09 37.36
C ASN A 132 -34.83 36.43 38.10
N SER A 133 -33.80 37.24 37.86
CA SER A 133 -33.61 38.58 38.44
C SER A 133 -34.49 39.64 37.75
N LEU A 134 -35.74 39.31 37.40
CA LEU A 134 -36.68 40.34 36.95
C LEU A 134 -37.29 41.06 38.17
N PRO A 135 -37.55 42.38 38.09
CA PRO A 135 -38.22 43.10 39.17
C PRO A 135 -39.58 42.46 39.42
N ASN A 136 -39.81 41.84 40.57
CA ASN A 136 -40.99 41.12 41.06
C ASN A 136 -40.93 39.59 41.03
N ALA A 137 -39.78 38.95 40.78
CA ALA A 137 -39.64 37.48 40.90
C ALA A 137 -38.84 37.11 42.16
N GLU A 138 -39.52 36.96 43.28
CA GLU A 138 -38.91 36.73 44.60
C GLU A 138 -38.69 35.22 44.94
N SER A 139 -38.95 34.30 44.06
CA SER A 139 -38.80 32.87 44.37
C SER A 139 -38.14 32.08 43.25
N ALA A 140 -37.28 31.15 43.65
CA ALA A 140 -36.71 30.16 42.72
C ALA A 140 -37.80 29.25 42.14
N LYS A 141 -37.88 29.16 40.83
CA LYS A 141 -38.83 28.33 40.08
C LYS A 141 -38.18 27.08 39.54
N ASN A 142 -38.92 25.97 39.53
CA ASN A 142 -38.51 24.75 38.86
C ASN A 142 -39.05 24.79 37.42
N LEU A 143 -38.19 24.48 36.46
CA LEU A 143 -38.54 24.37 35.05
C LEU A 143 -38.27 22.94 34.61
N ALA A 144 -39.29 22.29 34.08
CA ALA A 144 -39.13 21.00 33.37
C ALA A 144 -39.56 21.19 31.91
N ASN A 145 -38.72 20.77 31.01
CA ASN A 145 -39.00 20.84 29.56
C ASN A 145 -38.65 19.54 28.88
N ALA A 146 -39.41 19.18 27.83
CA ALA A 146 -39.13 18.10 26.96
C ALA A 146 -39.50 18.52 25.53
N GLY A 147 -38.66 18.16 24.56
CA GLY A 147 -38.84 18.61 23.19
C GLY A 147 -38.15 17.71 22.16
N LEU A 148 -38.54 17.93 20.90
CA LEU A 148 -37.85 17.42 19.73
C LEU A 148 -37.35 18.61 18.93
N ASP A 149 -36.05 18.57 18.62
CA ASP A 149 -35.37 19.55 17.78
C ASP A 149 -34.98 18.88 16.47
N ALA A 150 -35.33 19.48 15.33
CA ALA A 150 -34.92 19.05 14.00
C ALA A 150 -34.03 20.14 13.37
N ARG A 151 -32.90 19.76 12.84
CA ARG A 151 -31.99 20.65 12.10
C ARG A 151 -31.55 19.97 10.81
N TRP A 152 -31.66 20.71 9.70
CA TRP A 152 -31.20 20.26 8.40
C TRP A 152 -30.46 21.38 7.68
N GLU A 153 -29.20 21.13 7.34
CA GLU A 153 -28.37 22.05 6.56
C GLU A 153 -28.63 21.82 5.06
N LEU A 154 -28.98 22.90 4.36
CA LEU A 154 -29.20 22.86 2.93
C LEU A 154 -27.86 23.04 2.20
N ASP A 155 -27.47 22.07 1.38
CA ASP A 155 -26.22 22.12 0.63
C ASP A 155 -26.32 23.00 -0.63
N LEU A 156 -26.49 24.31 -0.40
CA LEU A 156 -26.72 25.30 -1.48
C LEU A 156 -25.51 25.48 -2.39
N TRP A 157 -24.31 25.26 -1.84
CA TRP A 157 -23.03 25.54 -2.51
C TRP A 157 -22.25 24.28 -2.83
N GLY A 158 -22.75 23.11 -2.49
CA GLY A 158 -22.10 21.82 -2.75
C GLY A 158 -21.00 21.45 -1.72
N GLY A 159 -21.01 22.05 -0.53
CA GLY A 159 -20.04 21.74 0.51
C GLY A 159 -20.16 20.33 1.07
N ILE A 160 -21.40 19.85 1.31
CA ILE A 160 -21.66 18.49 1.75
C ILE A 160 -21.35 17.50 0.60
N ALA A 161 -21.71 17.85 -0.64
CA ALA A 161 -21.37 17.05 -1.81
C ALA A 161 -19.84 16.90 -1.99
N ALA A 162 -19.08 17.98 -1.84
CA ALA A 162 -17.62 17.94 -1.87
C ALA A 162 -17.02 17.09 -0.72
N ALA A 163 -17.52 17.26 0.50
CA ALA A 163 -17.10 16.44 1.65
C ALA A 163 -17.34 14.94 1.39
N ARG A 164 -18.51 14.60 0.84
CA ARG A 164 -18.82 13.21 0.43
C ARG A 164 -17.83 12.69 -0.61
N GLN A 165 -17.56 13.46 -1.66
CA GLN A 165 -16.56 13.06 -2.66
C GLN A 165 -15.22 12.76 -2.01
N GLY A 166 -14.75 13.60 -1.08
CA GLY A 166 -13.51 13.40 -0.34
C GLY A 166 -13.49 12.10 0.48
N VAL A 167 -14.55 11.78 1.23
CA VAL A 167 -14.61 10.55 2.03
C VAL A 167 -14.77 9.29 1.18
N TYR A 168 -15.46 9.35 0.04
CA TYR A 168 -15.51 8.24 -0.91
C TYR A 168 -14.16 8.00 -1.60
N ALA A 169 -13.42 9.07 -1.94
CA ALA A 169 -12.05 8.96 -2.43
C ALA A 169 -11.15 8.32 -1.36
N ASN A 170 -11.29 8.71 -0.08
CA ASN A 170 -10.56 8.11 1.04
C ASN A 170 -10.94 6.61 1.23
N LEU A 171 -12.21 6.23 1.10
CA LEU A 171 -12.62 4.83 1.13
C LEU A 171 -11.94 4.02 0.02
N SER A 172 -11.99 4.50 -1.23
CA SER A 172 -11.32 3.86 -2.36
C SER A 172 -9.80 3.81 -2.19
N SER A 173 -9.20 4.82 -1.54
CA SER A 173 -7.79 4.85 -1.15
C SER A 173 -7.45 3.69 -0.19
N ASN A 174 -8.28 3.45 0.84
CA ASN A 174 -8.08 2.33 1.77
C ASN A 174 -8.26 0.96 1.09
N GLU A 175 -9.17 0.84 0.12
CA GLU A 175 -9.31 -0.38 -0.70
C GLU A 175 -8.05 -0.66 -1.53
N ASN A 176 -7.45 0.35 -2.17
CA ASN A 176 -6.18 0.20 -2.89
C ASN A 176 -5.00 -0.08 -1.92
N ALA A 177 -4.99 0.53 -0.73
CA ALA A 177 -3.99 0.24 0.30
C ALA A 177 -4.04 -1.22 0.79
N TYR A 178 -5.24 -1.80 0.87
CA TYR A 178 -5.42 -3.23 1.15
C TYR A 178 -4.82 -4.11 0.03
N GLU A 179 -5.09 -3.81 -1.25
CA GLU A 179 -4.48 -4.53 -2.38
C GLU A 179 -2.95 -4.44 -2.35
N GLN A 180 -2.42 -3.26 -2.04
CA GLN A 180 -0.97 -3.03 -1.90
C GLN A 180 -0.38 -3.82 -0.73
N ALA A 181 -1.04 -3.84 0.43
CA ALA A 181 -0.60 -4.61 1.59
C ALA A 181 -0.56 -6.12 1.28
N ALA A 182 -1.58 -6.63 0.61
CA ALA A 182 -1.66 -8.03 0.20
C ALA A 182 -0.56 -8.39 -0.81
N ALA A 183 -0.31 -7.55 -1.82
CA ALA A 183 0.75 -7.74 -2.80
C ALA A 183 2.15 -7.69 -2.14
N SER A 184 2.35 -6.77 -1.19
CA SER A 184 3.60 -6.64 -0.45
C SER A 184 3.87 -7.86 0.45
N LEU A 185 2.85 -8.34 1.15
CA LEU A 185 2.94 -9.53 2.00
C LEU A 185 3.23 -10.79 1.17
N ALA A 186 2.57 -10.93 0.02
CA ALA A 186 2.83 -12.03 -0.90
C ALA A 186 4.28 -12.01 -1.43
N ALA A 187 4.79 -10.84 -1.78
CA ALA A 187 6.18 -10.65 -2.21
C ALA A 187 7.18 -10.95 -1.09
N GLU A 188 6.90 -10.51 0.14
CA GLU A 188 7.73 -10.77 1.33
C GLU A 188 7.79 -12.27 1.63
N LEU A 189 6.64 -12.94 1.64
CA LEU A 189 6.58 -14.40 1.85
C LEU A 189 7.37 -15.15 0.78
N ALA A 190 7.18 -14.82 -0.50
CA ALA A 190 7.89 -15.48 -1.60
C ALA A 190 9.41 -15.25 -1.53
N ASN A 191 9.85 -14.04 -1.19
CA ASN A 191 11.27 -13.72 -0.99
C ASN A 191 11.85 -14.50 0.19
N THR A 192 11.14 -14.59 1.31
CA THR A 192 11.62 -15.28 2.50
C THR A 192 11.65 -16.79 2.29
N LEU A 193 10.64 -17.35 1.57
CA LEU A 193 10.62 -18.76 1.21
C LEU A 193 11.78 -19.12 0.28
N THR A 194 12.02 -18.34 -0.77
CA THR A 194 13.14 -18.59 -1.70
C THR A 194 14.49 -18.41 -1.00
N ALA A 195 14.61 -17.45 -0.07
CA ALA A 195 15.80 -17.30 0.76
C ALA A 195 16.03 -18.52 1.67
N TYR A 196 14.98 -19.04 2.31
CA TYR A 196 15.08 -20.23 3.14
C TYR A 196 15.53 -21.47 2.33
N ARG A 197 14.94 -21.69 1.16
CA ARG A 197 15.34 -22.81 0.27
C ARG A 197 16.79 -22.69 -0.19
N ALA A 198 17.20 -21.50 -0.64
CA ALA A 198 18.57 -21.22 -1.00
C ALA A 198 19.52 -21.48 0.18
N CYS A 199 19.16 -21.01 1.37
CA CYS A 199 19.94 -21.23 2.59
C CYS A 199 20.11 -22.72 2.90
N LYS A 200 19.04 -23.52 2.81
CA LYS A 200 19.14 -24.98 3.03
C LYS A 200 20.03 -25.68 2.01
N GLY A 201 20.02 -25.22 0.76
CA GLY A 201 20.97 -25.70 -0.25
C GLY A 201 22.43 -25.32 0.07
N GLN A 202 22.64 -24.08 0.54
CA GLN A 202 23.96 -23.60 0.99
C GLN A 202 24.45 -24.35 2.23
N GLU A 203 23.58 -24.66 3.18
CA GLU A 203 23.87 -25.46 4.36
C GLU A 203 24.36 -26.88 3.97
N ALA A 204 23.68 -27.52 3.02
CA ALA A 204 24.11 -28.81 2.50
C ALA A 204 25.48 -28.75 1.82
N ILE A 205 25.73 -27.72 1.00
CA ILE A 205 27.02 -27.51 0.34
C ILE A 205 28.13 -27.23 1.37
N SER A 206 27.88 -26.36 2.36
CA SER A 206 28.87 -26.03 3.39
C SER A 206 29.23 -27.23 4.27
N THR A 207 28.27 -28.12 4.54
CA THR A 207 28.51 -29.39 5.23
C THR A 207 29.46 -30.28 4.44
N GLN A 208 29.25 -30.42 3.12
CA GLN A 208 30.16 -31.20 2.25
C GLN A 208 31.56 -30.57 2.20
N ILE A 209 31.66 -29.25 2.14
CA ILE A 209 32.96 -28.54 2.19
C ILE A 209 33.66 -28.82 3.52
N LEU A 210 32.94 -28.76 4.64
CA LEU A 210 33.49 -29.09 5.97
C LEU A 210 33.97 -30.53 6.04
N GLU A 211 33.19 -31.49 5.57
CA GLU A 211 33.59 -32.92 5.50
C GLU A 211 34.86 -33.10 4.68
N SER A 212 35.02 -32.41 3.56
CA SER A 212 36.21 -32.41 2.71
C SER A 212 37.44 -31.86 3.48
N HIS A 213 37.28 -30.77 4.25
CA HIS A 213 38.38 -30.23 5.06
C HIS A 213 38.74 -31.11 6.25
N ILE A 214 37.78 -31.76 6.92
CA ILE A 214 38.02 -32.76 7.96
C ILE A 214 38.87 -33.91 7.41
N LEU A 215 38.51 -34.43 6.21
CA LEU A 215 39.31 -35.49 5.58
C LEU A 215 40.71 -35.03 5.22
N ASN A 216 40.85 -33.79 4.69
CA ASN A 216 42.17 -33.21 4.37
C ASN A 216 43.06 -33.09 5.61
N ALA A 217 42.54 -32.57 6.72
CA ALA A 217 43.29 -32.44 7.97
C ALA A 217 43.75 -33.80 8.48
N LYS A 218 42.87 -34.82 8.47
CA LYS A 218 43.23 -36.18 8.85
C LYS A 218 44.35 -36.76 7.98
N LEU A 219 44.28 -36.57 6.66
CA LEU A 219 45.31 -37.04 5.74
C LEU A 219 46.62 -36.31 5.92
N MET A 220 46.58 -35.00 6.22
CA MET A 220 47.76 -34.20 6.44
C MET A 220 48.47 -34.58 7.75
N HIS A 221 47.75 -34.84 8.84
CA HIS A 221 48.31 -35.40 10.07
C HIS A 221 48.94 -36.78 9.85
N SER A 222 48.29 -37.67 9.10
CA SER A 222 48.86 -38.98 8.74
C SER A 222 50.18 -38.86 7.95
N LYS A 223 50.31 -37.85 7.08
CA LYS A 223 51.57 -37.57 6.38
C LYS A 223 52.62 -36.98 7.30
N LEU A 224 52.26 -36.13 8.28
CA LEU A 224 53.14 -35.57 9.28
C LEU A 224 53.77 -36.71 10.15
N ASP A 225 52.90 -37.63 10.59
CA ASP A 225 53.32 -38.75 11.44
C ASP A 225 54.40 -39.65 10.75
N VAL A 226 54.38 -39.74 9.45
CA VAL A 226 55.36 -40.51 8.65
C VAL A 226 56.47 -39.60 8.04
N GLY A 227 56.53 -38.34 8.41
CA GLY A 227 57.54 -37.40 7.94
C GLY A 227 57.40 -36.90 6.51
N LEU A 228 56.23 -37.04 5.89
CA LEU A 228 55.92 -36.63 4.53
C LEU A 228 55.21 -35.28 4.42
N ALA A 229 54.99 -34.61 5.56
CA ALA A 229 54.44 -33.28 5.65
C ALA A 229 55.14 -32.51 6.80
N SER A 230 55.14 -31.17 6.75
CA SER A 230 55.63 -30.31 7.81
C SER A 230 54.53 -30.00 8.83
N LEU A 231 54.95 -29.56 10.05
CA LEU A 231 54.02 -29.04 11.06
C LEU A 231 53.24 -27.84 10.54
N VAL A 232 53.84 -27.03 9.67
CA VAL A 232 53.17 -25.87 9.01
C VAL A 232 52.02 -26.33 8.10
N ASP A 233 52.22 -27.40 7.35
CA ASP A 233 51.18 -27.94 6.47
C ASP A 233 50.02 -28.52 7.29
N ALA A 234 50.33 -29.23 8.38
CA ALA A 234 49.29 -29.73 9.28
C ALA A 234 48.50 -28.58 9.94
N ALA A 235 49.21 -27.60 10.51
CA ALA A 235 48.54 -26.40 11.09
C ALA A 235 47.69 -25.61 10.10
N LYS A 236 48.11 -25.52 8.82
CA LYS A 236 47.34 -24.91 7.76
C LYS A 236 46.04 -25.68 7.51
N SER A 237 46.09 -27.00 7.42
CA SER A 237 44.90 -27.82 7.21
C SER A 237 43.91 -27.79 8.37
N ASP A 238 44.42 -27.68 9.60
CA ASP A 238 43.59 -27.48 10.82
C ASP A 238 42.89 -26.11 10.80
N HIS A 239 43.61 -25.07 10.37
CA HIS A 239 43.01 -23.72 10.19
C HIS A 239 41.89 -23.74 9.14
N GLU A 240 42.13 -24.36 7.97
CA GLU A 240 41.10 -24.47 6.92
C GLU A 240 39.87 -25.26 7.39
N GLN A 241 40.09 -26.33 8.20
CA GLN A 241 38.96 -27.08 8.80
C GLN A 241 38.20 -26.22 9.83
N ALA A 242 38.88 -25.44 10.67
CA ALA A 242 38.26 -24.56 11.66
C ALA A 242 37.42 -23.47 10.95
N GLU A 243 37.96 -22.88 9.90
CA GLU A 243 37.25 -21.86 9.09
C GLU A 243 35.99 -22.46 8.42
N ALA A 244 36.10 -23.66 7.81
CA ALA A 244 34.94 -24.33 7.20
C ALA A 244 33.87 -24.69 8.25
N ARG A 245 34.27 -25.04 9.49
CA ARG A 245 33.33 -25.28 10.59
C ARG A 245 32.63 -24.01 11.02
N PHE A 246 33.36 -22.91 11.12
CA PHE A 246 32.78 -21.58 11.43
C PHE A 246 31.73 -21.18 10.39
N GLN A 247 32.06 -21.30 9.09
CA GLN A 247 31.15 -20.97 8.00
C GLN A 247 29.90 -21.87 7.95
N ALA A 248 30.07 -23.17 8.17
CA ALA A 248 28.93 -24.09 8.24
C ALA A 248 27.98 -23.76 9.39
N SER A 249 28.53 -23.38 10.58
CA SER A 249 27.72 -22.95 11.72
C SER A 249 27.00 -21.63 11.47
N ASP A 250 27.66 -20.67 10.83
CA ASP A 250 27.05 -19.37 10.48
C ASP A 250 25.87 -19.56 9.50
N ILE A 251 26.06 -20.35 8.44
CA ILE A 251 25.00 -20.65 7.48
C ILE A 251 23.81 -21.36 8.14
N ALA A 252 24.07 -22.33 9.01
CA ALA A 252 23.00 -23.03 9.75
C ALA A 252 22.19 -22.06 10.61
N THR A 253 22.87 -21.11 11.28
CA THR A 253 22.23 -20.05 12.06
C THR A 253 21.38 -19.12 11.19
N GLN A 254 21.89 -18.69 10.04
CA GLN A 254 21.15 -17.84 9.09
C GLN A 254 19.91 -18.55 8.55
N CYS A 255 19.99 -19.86 8.28
CA CYS A 255 18.82 -20.68 7.89
C CYS A 255 17.78 -20.72 9.02
N GLY A 256 18.22 -20.88 10.27
CA GLY A 256 17.35 -20.80 11.44
C GLY A 256 16.64 -19.44 11.55
N VAL A 257 17.39 -18.34 11.39
CA VAL A 257 16.82 -16.97 11.41
C VAL A 257 15.79 -16.78 10.28
N THR A 258 16.10 -17.24 9.08
CA THR A 258 15.17 -17.15 7.93
C THR A 258 13.89 -17.98 8.16
N LEU A 259 14.02 -19.14 8.81
CA LEU A 259 12.86 -19.93 9.23
C LEU A 259 12.00 -19.20 10.27
N LYS A 260 12.61 -18.52 11.25
CA LYS A 260 11.86 -17.67 12.21
C LYS A 260 11.13 -16.53 11.51
N ALA A 261 11.70 -15.94 10.47
CA ALA A 261 11.01 -14.96 9.64
C ALA A 261 9.78 -15.58 8.93
N LEU A 262 9.88 -16.79 8.38
CA LEU A 262 8.72 -17.51 7.81
C LEU A 262 7.65 -17.80 8.86
N VAL A 263 8.03 -18.21 10.08
CA VAL A 263 7.10 -18.39 11.21
C VAL A 263 6.35 -17.10 11.51
N ALA A 264 7.08 -15.98 11.57
CA ALA A 264 6.47 -14.67 11.86
C ALA A 264 5.51 -14.20 10.76
N ILE A 265 5.85 -14.42 9.48
CA ILE A 265 5.02 -14.04 8.33
C ILE A 265 3.78 -14.93 8.23
N THR A 266 3.93 -16.25 8.42
CA THR A 266 2.83 -17.20 8.22
C THR A 266 1.96 -17.41 9.46
N GLY A 267 2.50 -17.15 10.66
CA GLY A 267 1.87 -17.52 11.93
C GLY A 267 1.80 -19.03 12.18
N MET A 268 2.43 -19.87 11.33
CA MET A 268 2.43 -21.32 11.48
C MET A 268 3.48 -21.77 12.49
N GLN A 269 3.25 -22.93 13.10
CA GLN A 269 4.24 -23.55 13.96
C GLN A 269 5.48 -23.98 13.16
N GLU A 270 6.66 -23.82 13.78
CA GLU A 270 7.96 -24.06 13.15
C GLU A 270 8.12 -25.49 12.62
N ASP A 271 7.71 -26.48 13.40
CA ASP A 271 7.86 -27.89 13.04
C ASP A 271 6.95 -28.26 11.86
N THR A 272 5.77 -27.65 11.75
CA THR A 272 4.87 -27.78 10.62
C THR A 272 5.53 -27.22 9.35
N LEU A 273 6.13 -26.04 9.44
CA LEU A 273 6.85 -25.42 8.31
C LEU A 273 8.07 -26.25 7.90
N LYS A 274 8.87 -26.74 8.85
CA LYS A 274 10.02 -27.60 8.55
C LYS A 274 9.60 -28.85 7.79
N THR A 275 8.54 -29.51 8.25
CA THR A 275 8.05 -30.74 7.62
C THR A 275 7.50 -30.48 6.21
N MET A 276 6.76 -29.37 6.05
CA MET A 276 6.19 -28.97 4.75
C MET A 276 7.29 -28.62 3.73
N LEU A 277 8.35 -27.92 4.16
CA LEU A 277 9.39 -27.39 3.27
C LEU A 277 10.55 -28.36 3.05
N ALA A 278 10.67 -29.44 3.83
CA ALA A 278 11.76 -30.40 3.74
C ALA A 278 11.94 -31.03 2.34
N PRO A 279 10.89 -31.41 1.59
CA PRO A 279 11.04 -32.00 0.26
C PRO A 279 11.65 -31.06 -0.77
N GLU A 280 11.52 -29.75 -0.57
CA GLU A 280 11.93 -28.71 -1.52
C GLU A 280 13.19 -27.95 -1.03
N ALA A 281 13.85 -28.44 0.03
CA ALA A 281 15.05 -27.84 0.59
C ALA A 281 16.17 -27.78 -0.47
N GLY A 282 16.72 -26.59 -0.71
CA GLY A 282 17.75 -26.38 -1.74
C GLY A 282 17.24 -26.28 -3.18
N MET A 283 15.94 -26.51 -3.43
CA MET A 283 15.35 -26.39 -4.75
C MET A 283 14.84 -24.98 -5.00
N MET A 284 15.35 -24.33 -6.04
CA MET A 284 14.86 -23.02 -6.44
C MET A 284 13.67 -23.16 -7.40
N PRO A 285 12.57 -22.39 -7.18
CA PRO A 285 11.38 -22.47 -8.01
C PRO A 285 11.67 -22.04 -9.45
N SER A 286 10.97 -22.64 -10.41
CA SER A 286 10.97 -22.17 -11.79
C SER A 286 10.23 -20.85 -11.90
N ARG A 287 10.85 -19.84 -12.49
CA ARG A 287 10.28 -18.51 -12.66
C ARG A 287 9.75 -18.34 -14.07
N PRO A 288 8.50 -17.88 -14.24
CA PRO A 288 8.01 -17.53 -15.56
C PRO A 288 8.71 -16.29 -16.10
N ALA A 289 8.72 -16.11 -17.41
CA ALA A 289 9.15 -14.86 -18.01
C ALA A 289 8.22 -13.73 -17.60
N LEU A 290 8.78 -12.58 -17.16
CA LEU A 290 8.02 -11.36 -16.93
C LEU A 290 8.10 -10.48 -18.17
N ALA A 291 6.94 -10.03 -18.59
CA ALA A 291 6.83 -9.12 -19.68
C ALA A 291 6.28 -7.78 -19.22
N VAL A 292 6.88 -6.69 -19.65
CA VAL A 292 6.57 -5.33 -19.24
C VAL A 292 5.84 -4.61 -20.37
N LYS A 293 4.75 -3.90 -20.07
CA LYS A 293 4.09 -3.02 -21.06
C LYS A 293 5.08 -1.96 -21.56
N SER A 294 5.00 -1.62 -22.84
CA SER A 294 5.98 -0.72 -23.49
C SER A 294 5.90 0.72 -23.02
N ILE A 295 4.76 1.16 -22.48
CA ILE A 295 4.53 2.57 -22.10
C ILE A 295 4.52 2.70 -20.58
N PRO A 296 5.43 3.51 -19.99
CA PRO A 296 5.50 3.72 -18.53
C PRO A 296 4.18 4.18 -17.92
N ALA A 297 3.46 5.08 -18.58
CA ALA A 297 2.19 5.60 -18.08
C ALA A 297 1.13 4.51 -17.87
N GLU A 298 1.07 3.49 -18.75
CA GLU A 298 0.13 2.38 -18.61
C GLU A 298 0.46 1.48 -17.42
N VAL A 299 1.77 1.27 -17.15
CA VAL A 299 2.21 0.49 -16.00
C VAL A 299 1.93 1.22 -14.71
N LEU A 300 2.21 2.53 -14.66
CA LEU A 300 1.94 3.36 -13.50
C LEU A 300 0.44 3.40 -13.16
N ALA A 301 -0.43 3.43 -14.17
CA ALA A 301 -1.88 3.42 -13.97
C ALA A 301 -2.40 2.12 -13.31
N ASP A 302 -1.68 1.00 -13.42
CA ASP A 302 -2.05 -0.26 -12.79
C ASP A 302 -1.57 -0.39 -11.34
N ARG A 303 -0.61 0.44 -10.91
CA ARG A 303 0.00 0.38 -9.56
C ARG A 303 -0.98 0.85 -8.48
N PRO A 304 -1.17 0.06 -7.40
CA PRO A 304 -2.05 0.46 -6.29
C PRO A 304 -1.58 1.71 -5.55
N ASP A 305 -0.26 1.91 -5.40
CA ASP A 305 0.31 3.08 -4.72
C ASP A 305 0.07 4.38 -5.50
N ILE A 306 0.18 4.35 -6.83
CA ILE A 306 -0.13 5.50 -7.71
C ILE A 306 -1.63 5.80 -7.68
N LYS A 307 -2.49 4.77 -7.76
CA LYS A 307 -3.94 4.93 -7.60
C LYS A 307 -4.30 5.56 -6.27
N ASN A 308 -3.64 5.09 -5.20
CA ASN A 308 -3.82 5.64 -3.86
C ASN A 308 -3.43 7.11 -3.79
N ALA A 309 -2.27 7.49 -4.34
CA ALA A 309 -1.84 8.89 -4.37
C ALA A 309 -2.80 9.79 -5.16
N ALA A 310 -3.39 9.29 -6.26
CA ALA A 310 -4.40 10.03 -7.02
C ALA A 310 -5.69 10.25 -6.21
N LEU A 311 -6.14 9.25 -5.44
CA LEU A 311 -7.31 9.36 -4.57
C LEU A 311 -7.07 10.29 -3.37
N LEU A 312 -5.86 10.28 -2.80
CA LEU A 312 -5.49 11.24 -1.76
C LEU A 312 -5.44 12.68 -2.30
N LEU A 313 -5.03 12.86 -3.55
CA LEU A 313 -5.09 14.14 -4.23
C LEU A 313 -6.54 14.60 -4.41
N GLU A 314 -7.46 13.70 -4.78
CA GLU A 314 -8.89 13.98 -4.89
C GLU A 314 -9.49 14.36 -3.52
N THR A 315 -9.09 13.67 -2.45
CA THR A 315 -9.48 14.00 -1.07
C THR A 315 -9.04 15.41 -0.67
N ALA A 316 -7.79 15.78 -0.99
CA ALA A 316 -7.28 17.12 -0.71
C ALA A 316 -7.98 18.21 -1.54
N ALA A 317 -8.32 17.90 -2.80
CA ALA A 317 -9.10 18.80 -3.67
C ALA A 317 -10.51 19.03 -3.12
N ALA A 318 -11.16 17.99 -2.63
CA ALA A 318 -12.47 18.09 -1.98
C ALA A 318 -12.41 18.95 -0.71
N GLU A 319 -11.32 18.85 0.08
CA GLU A 319 -11.13 19.71 1.26
C GLU A 319 -11.04 21.21 0.89
N VAL A 320 -10.36 21.54 -0.22
CA VAL A 320 -10.32 22.93 -0.72
C VAL A 320 -11.73 23.44 -0.96
N ALA A 321 -12.57 22.68 -1.65
CA ALA A 321 -13.95 23.07 -1.95
C ALA A 321 -14.78 23.24 -0.65
N VAL A 322 -14.63 22.36 0.33
CA VAL A 322 -15.30 22.47 1.64
C VAL A 322 -14.90 23.76 2.36
N LYS A 323 -13.60 24.12 2.35
CA LYS A 323 -13.12 25.37 3.00
C LYS A 323 -13.53 26.61 2.23
N GLU A 324 -13.67 26.53 0.92
CA GLU A 324 -14.20 27.61 0.09
C GLU A 324 -15.69 27.86 0.39
N VAL A 325 -16.52 26.80 0.44
CA VAL A 325 -17.94 26.88 0.78
C VAL A 325 -18.16 27.51 2.17
N ALA A 326 -17.30 27.26 3.14
CA ALA A 326 -17.41 27.83 4.47
C ALA A 326 -17.35 29.38 4.50
N ARG A 327 -16.96 30.01 3.40
CA ARG A 327 -16.96 31.49 3.22
C ARG A 327 -18.28 32.04 2.70
N TYR A 328 -19.17 31.18 2.20
CA TYR A 328 -20.47 31.57 1.68
C TYR A 328 -21.56 31.49 2.75
N PRO A 329 -22.69 32.19 2.55
CA PRO A 329 -23.84 32.08 3.44
C PRO A 329 -24.34 30.64 3.55
N SER A 330 -24.47 30.09 4.75
CA SER A 330 -25.13 28.79 4.97
C SER A 330 -26.61 28.97 5.32
N ALA A 331 -27.43 28.02 4.89
CA ALA A 331 -28.85 27.97 5.19
C ALA A 331 -29.22 26.67 5.87
N SER A 332 -29.94 26.74 6.98
CA SER A 332 -30.46 25.56 7.69
C SER A 332 -31.94 25.69 7.98
N LEU A 333 -32.68 24.59 7.78
CA LEU A 333 -34.04 24.43 8.26
C LEU A 333 -34.01 24.01 9.71
N LEU A 334 -34.77 24.73 10.54
CA LEU A 334 -34.91 24.45 11.96
C LEU A 334 -36.38 24.14 12.26
N GLY A 335 -36.64 23.10 13.04
CA GLY A 335 -37.94 22.76 13.55
C GLY A 335 -37.85 22.41 15.03
N MET A 336 -38.77 22.85 15.84
CA MET A 336 -38.83 22.53 17.27
C MET A 336 -40.26 22.26 17.68
N ILE A 337 -40.45 21.25 18.49
CA ILE A 337 -41.70 21.02 19.23
C ILE A 337 -41.30 20.79 20.68
N CYS A 338 -41.88 21.59 21.60
CA CYS A 338 -41.49 21.55 23.00
C CYS A 338 -42.70 21.67 23.91
N VAL A 339 -42.66 20.98 25.03
CA VAL A 339 -43.60 21.04 26.13
C VAL A 339 -42.87 21.57 27.36
N GLY A 340 -43.45 22.56 28.05
CA GLY A 340 -42.80 23.18 29.23
C GLY A 340 -41.72 24.21 28.93
N CYS A 341 -41.53 24.64 27.71
CA CYS A 341 -40.44 25.56 27.30
C CYS A 341 -40.74 27.03 27.53
N GLN A 342 -41.80 27.43 28.24
CA GLN A 342 -42.15 28.82 28.48
C GLN A 342 -41.67 29.27 29.88
N LEU A 343 -40.97 30.39 29.93
CA LEU A 343 -40.34 30.99 31.13
C LEU A 343 -41.32 31.73 32.03
N SER A 344 -42.62 31.56 31.89
CA SER A 344 -43.61 32.26 32.74
C SER A 344 -44.30 31.32 33.68
N GLU A 345 -44.12 31.57 35.00
CA GLU A 345 -44.95 31.12 36.12
C GLU A 345 -45.19 29.62 36.34
N GLY A 346 -44.15 28.90 36.86
CA GLY A 346 -44.31 27.54 37.38
C GLY A 346 -44.17 26.42 36.36
N ILE A 347 -44.12 25.17 36.81
CA ILE A 347 -44.12 24.01 35.92
C ILE A 347 -45.49 23.93 35.26
N ASN A 348 -45.62 24.46 34.06
CA ASN A 348 -46.81 24.36 33.27
C ASN A 348 -46.52 23.41 32.06
N LEU A 349 -46.81 22.13 32.25
CA LEU A 349 -46.66 21.12 31.21
C LEU A 349 -47.69 21.26 30.07
N ASP A 350 -48.68 22.16 30.24
CA ASP A 350 -49.70 22.44 29.24
C ASP A 350 -49.28 23.39 28.15
N SER A 351 -48.13 24.08 28.30
CA SER A 351 -47.57 24.95 27.25
C SER A 351 -46.89 24.17 26.16
N ARG A 352 -47.57 23.99 25.03
CA ARG A 352 -47.03 23.37 23.80
C ARG A 352 -46.56 24.46 22.87
N ASN A 353 -45.25 24.46 22.59
CA ASN A 353 -44.65 25.42 21.68
C ASN A 353 -44.07 24.67 20.49
N TRP A 354 -44.27 25.20 19.28
CA TRP A 354 -43.61 24.72 18.10
C TRP A 354 -43.11 25.89 17.26
N SER A 355 -42.01 25.68 16.59
CA SER A 355 -41.47 26.65 15.61
C SER A 355 -40.90 25.90 14.42
N PHE A 356 -41.01 26.51 13.24
CA PHE A 356 -40.36 26.08 12.03
C PHE A 356 -39.87 27.32 11.29
N GLY A 357 -38.62 27.24 10.77
CA GLY A 357 -38.04 28.39 10.06
C GLY A 357 -36.78 28.06 9.32
N ILE A 358 -36.34 28.99 8.50
CA ILE A 358 -35.03 28.96 7.83
C ILE A 358 -34.11 29.94 8.58
N ASN A 359 -32.90 29.42 8.88
CA ASN A 359 -31.85 30.23 9.46
C ASN A 359 -30.73 30.42 8.43
N PHE A 360 -30.37 31.67 8.15
CA PHE A 360 -29.22 32.03 7.33
C PHE A 360 -28.09 32.51 8.24
N ASN A 361 -26.90 31.92 8.05
CA ASN A 361 -25.69 32.37 8.73
C ASN A 361 -24.71 32.89 7.67
N ILE A 362 -24.35 34.16 7.77
CA ILE A 362 -23.47 34.87 6.84
C ILE A 362 -22.24 35.33 7.61
N PRO A 363 -21.04 34.81 7.33
CA PRO A 363 -19.80 35.25 7.97
C PRO A 363 -19.40 36.63 7.44
N VAL A 364 -19.66 37.68 8.19
CA VAL A 364 -19.38 39.10 7.81
C VAL A 364 -17.92 39.46 8.14
N PHE A 365 -17.47 39.11 9.34
CA PHE A 365 -16.11 39.38 9.79
C PHE A 365 -15.57 38.27 10.67
N ASN A 366 -14.41 37.75 10.30
CA ASN A 366 -13.73 36.65 11.00
C ASN A 366 -12.19 36.84 11.06
N ALA A 367 -11.74 38.12 10.96
CA ALA A 367 -10.32 38.48 10.99
C ALA A 367 -9.43 37.66 10.02
N GLY A 368 -9.98 37.16 8.91
CA GLY A 368 -9.24 36.40 7.91
C GLY A 368 -9.15 34.88 8.17
N GLU A 369 -9.78 34.35 9.22
CA GLU A 369 -9.72 32.93 9.60
C GLU A 369 -10.14 31.99 8.47
N LEU A 370 -11.28 32.29 7.83
CA LEU A 370 -11.81 31.44 6.75
C LEU A 370 -10.91 31.44 5.50
N SER A 371 -10.32 32.60 5.16
CA SER A 371 -9.35 32.71 4.07
C SER A 371 -8.09 31.90 4.38
N ALA A 372 -7.53 32.04 5.58
CA ALA A 372 -6.35 31.30 6.01
C ALA A 372 -6.60 29.77 6.01
N LYS A 373 -7.80 29.32 6.39
CA LYS A 373 -8.19 27.90 6.30
C LYS A 373 -8.26 27.40 4.87
N GLN A 374 -8.75 28.21 3.93
CA GLN A 374 -8.76 27.89 2.49
C GLN A 374 -7.32 27.85 1.93
N ASP A 375 -6.49 28.84 2.25
CA ASP A 375 -5.08 28.87 1.83
C ASP A 375 -4.30 27.65 2.34
N ALA A 376 -4.56 27.23 3.58
CA ALA A 376 -3.98 26.02 4.15
C ALA A 376 -4.45 24.75 3.42
N ALA A 377 -5.71 24.65 3.05
CA ALA A 377 -6.24 23.54 2.26
C ALA A 377 -5.62 23.53 0.84
N MET A 378 -5.48 24.69 0.20
CA MET A 378 -4.83 24.82 -1.10
C MET A 378 -3.35 24.40 -1.03
N ALA A 379 -2.63 24.75 0.03
CA ALA A 379 -1.25 24.29 0.23
C ALA A 379 -1.16 22.77 0.39
N ARG A 380 -2.11 22.14 1.12
CA ARG A 380 -2.20 20.66 1.22
C ARG A 380 -2.50 20.01 -0.13
N TYR A 381 -3.38 20.60 -0.94
CA TYR A 381 -3.63 20.12 -2.29
C TYR A 381 -2.38 20.18 -3.17
N GLN A 382 -1.62 21.29 -3.13
CA GLN A 382 -0.34 21.39 -3.84
C GLN A 382 0.69 20.36 -3.33
N GLN A 383 0.75 20.14 -2.03
CA GLN A 383 1.60 19.10 -1.43
C GLN A 383 1.21 17.71 -1.95
N ALA A 384 -0.07 17.40 -2.09
CA ALA A 384 -0.54 16.14 -2.65
C ALA A 384 -0.12 15.96 -4.12
N ILE A 385 -0.16 17.02 -4.95
CA ILE A 385 0.35 17.00 -6.33
C ILE A 385 1.84 16.63 -6.34
N TYR A 386 2.67 17.31 -5.54
CA TYR A 386 4.10 17.04 -5.50
C TYR A 386 4.42 15.65 -4.95
N SER A 387 3.63 15.16 -3.99
CA SER A 387 3.76 13.79 -3.48
C SER A 387 3.45 12.75 -4.55
N TYR A 388 2.40 12.97 -5.34
CA TYR A 388 2.09 12.13 -6.51
C TYR A 388 3.23 12.12 -7.53
N GLN A 389 3.76 13.29 -7.89
CA GLN A 389 4.87 13.40 -8.85
C GLN A 389 6.13 12.70 -8.35
N GLN A 390 6.45 12.85 -7.06
CA GLN A 390 7.60 12.17 -6.45
C GLN A 390 7.42 10.65 -6.52
N LEU A 391 6.25 10.15 -6.15
CA LEU A 391 5.94 8.73 -6.18
C LEU A 391 6.01 8.17 -7.61
N ALA A 392 5.48 8.88 -8.59
CA ALA A 392 5.55 8.47 -10.00
C ALA A 392 7.01 8.36 -10.49
N ARG A 393 7.88 9.31 -10.14
CA ARG A 393 9.33 9.24 -10.46
C ARG A 393 10.02 8.07 -9.79
N LEU A 394 9.72 7.82 -8.51
CA LEU A 394 10.26 6.68 -7.76
C LEU A 394 9.81 5.35 -8.35
N ALA A 395 8.55 5.25 -8.76
CA ALA A 395 7.99 4.07 -9.39
C ALA A 395 8.66 3.74 -10.74
N VAL A 396 8.90 4.75 -11.59
CA VAL A 396 9.66 4.57 -12.83
C VAL A 396 11.07 4.07 -12.54
N ARG A 397 11.77 4.70 -11.60
CA ARG A 397 13.12 4.28 -11.20
C ARG A 397 13.13 2.83 -10.70
N GLU A 398 12.19 2.46 -9.82
CA GLU A 398 12.09 1.11 -9.26
C GLU A 398 11.92 0.05 -10.35
N ILE A 399 11.07 0.31 -11.34
CA ILE A 399 10.85 -0.60 -12.47
C ILE A 399 12.12 -0.72 -13.32
N GLU A 400 12.74 0.40 -13.70
CA GLU A 400 13.97 0.43 -14.50
C GLU A 400 15.13 -0.30 -13.80
N GLU A 401 15.35 -0.05 -12.50
CA GLU A 401 16.38 -0.74 -11.73
C GLU A 401 16.13 -2.25 -11.67
N ASN A 402 14.89 -2.69 -11.46
CA ASN A 402 14.58 -4.12 -11.37
C ASN A 402 14.66 -4.81 -12.74
N MET A 403 14.30 -4.15 -13.83
CA MET A 403 14.52 -4.67 -15.18
C MET A 403 16.01 -4.88 -15.46
N LEU A 404 16.83 -3.88 -15.14
CA LEU A 404 18.28 -3.96 -15.33
C LEU A 404 18.90 -5.11 -14.49
N ARG A 405 18.52 -5.21 -13.22
CA ARG A 405 19.00 -6.28 -12.32
C ARG A 405 18.58 -7.67 -12.79
N LEU A 406 17.35 -7.79 -13.30
CA LEU A 406 16.85 -9.07 -13.80
C LEU A 406 17.62 -9.50 -15.05
N ASP A 407 17.85 -8.61 -16.01
CA ASP A 407 18.62 -8.87 -17.22
C ASP A 407 20.08 -9.24 -16.89
N ASP A 408 20.74 -8.48 -16.00
CA ASP A 408 22.12 -8.76 -15.56
C ASP A 408 22.21 -10.15 -14.87
N SER A 409 21.28 -10.45 -13.96
CA SER A 409 21.28 -11.73 -13.26
C SER A 409 21.04 -12.91 -14.21
N GLN A 410 20.29 -12.74 -15.29
CA GLN A 410 20.13 -13.76 -16.34
C GLN A 410 21.44 -14.01 -17.08
N ARG A 411 22.14 -12.94 -17.50
CA ARG A 411 23.44 -13.06 -18.16
C ARG A 411 24.48 -13.75 -17.27
N ARG A 412 24.58 -13.33 -16.00
CA ARG A 412 25.51 -13.94 -15.04
C ARG A 412 25.19 -15.42 -14.78
N THR A 413 23.91 -15.80 -14.80
CA THR A 413 23.51 -17.21 -14.64
C THR A 413 24.05 -18.08 -15.77
N GLN A 414 23.99 -17.61 -17.02
CA GLN A 414 24.54 -18.38 -18.16
C GLN A 414 26.04 -18.63 -17.99
N VAL A 415 26.79 -17.60 -17.57
CA VAL A 415 28.22 -17.73 -17.32
C VAL A 415 28.53 -18.69 -16.18
N LEU A 416 27.78 -18.61 -15.05
CA LEU A 416 27.98 -19.54 -13.93
C LEU A 416 27.57 -20.98 -14.25
N GLN A 417 26.55 -21.20 -15.07
CA GLN A 417 26.19 -22.53 -15.55
C GLN A 417 27.31 -23.15 -16.39
N GLN A 418 27.92 -22.34 -17.28
CA GLN A 418 29.10 -22.77 -18.03
C GLN A 418 30.28 -23.08 -17.11
N GLN A 419 30.58 -22.22 -16.15
CA GLN A 419 31.63 -22.44 -15.15
C GLN A 419 31.41 -23.72 -14.36
N LEU A 420 30.19 -23.99 -13.89
CA LEU A 420 29.84 -25.21 -13.19
C LEU A 420 30.00 -26.46 -14.07
N SER A 421 29.61 -26.36 -15.35
CA SER A 421 29.80 -27.50 -16.29
C SER A 421 31.29 -27.84 -16.46
N LEU A 422 32.14 -26.84 -16.56
CA LEU A 422 33.60 -27.04 -16.66
C LEU A 422 34.18 -27.61 -15.35
N ALA A 423 33.74 -27.11 -14.19
CA ALA A 423 34.17 -27.68 -12.91
C ALA A 423 33.80 -29.13 -12.74
N ARG A 424 32.61 -29.55 -13.21
CA ARG A 424 32.19 -30.96 -13.23
C ARG A 424 33.04 -31.83 -14.15
N VAL A 425 33.46 -31.32 -15.32
CA VAL A 425 34.41 -32.00 -16.21
C VAL A 425 35.74 -32.21 -15.52
N GLN A 426 36.27 -31.14 -14.84
CA GLN A 426 37.51 -31.23 -14.08
C GLN A 426 37.44 -32.26 -12.95
N LEU A 427 36.35 -32.24 -12.17
CA LEU A 427 36.13 -33.19 -11.07
C LEU A 427 36.10 -34.64 -11.59
N LYS A 428 35.34 -34.88 -12.67
CA LYS A 428 35.28 -36.21 -13.31
C LYS A 428 36.66 -36.69 -13.80
N ALA A 429 37.45 -35.82 -14.40
CA ALA A 429 38.80 -36.11 -14.83
C ALA A 429 39.74 -36.41 -13.65
N SER A 430 39.66 -35.61 -12.56
CA SER A 430 40.44 -35.80 -11.36
C SER A 430 40.15 -37.15 -10.67
N HIS A 431 38.86 -37.53 -10.58
CA HIS A 431 38.49 -38.85 -10.06
C HIS A 431 39.04 -40.00 -10.93
N ALA A 432 39.07 -39.84 -12.24
CA ALA A 432 39.66 -40.86 -13.13
C ALA A 432 41.19 -40.99 -12.92
N LEU A 433 41.90 -39.86 -12.79
CA LEU A 433 43.34 -39.84 -12.49
C LEU A 433 43.66 -40.41 -11.12
N TYR A 434 42.83 -40.12 -10.11
CA TYR A 434 42.97 -40.70 -8.78
C TYR A 434 42.84 -42.24 -8.81
N LYS A 435 41.84 -42.76 -9.53
CA LYS A 435 41.65 -44.22 -9.64
C LYS A 435 42.85 -44.97 -10.23
N VAL A 436 43.62 -44.33 -11.13
CA VAL A 436 44.81 -44.91 -11.75
C VAL A 436 46.11 -44.51 -11.03
N GLY A 437 45.99 -43.84 -9.86
CA GLY A 437 47.15 -43.43 -9.03
C GLY A 437 47.93 -42.22 -9.53
N SER A 438 47.43 -41.52 -10.57
CA SER A 438 48.09 -40.35 -11.17
C SER A 438 47.71 -39.02 -10.54
N ALA A 439 46.75 -38.99 -9.63
CA ALA A 439 46.38 -37.85 -8.82
C ALA A 439 46.26 -38.25 -7.33
N SER A 440 46.56 -37.35 -6.41
CA SER A 440 46.35 -37.56 -4.99
C SER A 440 44.90 -37.29 -4.56
N GLN A 441 44.51 -37.88 -3.44
CA GLN A 441 43.19 -37.62 -2.82
C GLN A 441 43.03 -36.13 -2.45
N LEU A 442 44.11 -35.48 -1.96
CA LEU A 442 44.13 -34.05 -1.62
C LEU A 442 43.80 -33.16 -2.85
N GLN A 443 44.44 -33.47 -3.99
CA GLN A 443 44.15 -32.74 -5.24
C GLN A 443 42.69 -32.93 -5.70
N THR A 444 42.17 -34.17 -5.62
CA THR A 444 40.79 -34.43 -5.97
C THR A 444 39.80 -33.73 -5.08
N ALA A 445 40.04 -33.69 -3.76
CA ALA A 445 39.24 -32.97 -2.78
C ALA A 445 39.27 -31.44 -2.98
N GLU A 446 40.40 -30.90 -3.45
CA GLU A 446 40.49 -29.46 -3.80
C GLU A 446 39.58 -29.14 -5.03
N ILE A 447 39.63 -29.97 -6.08
CA ILE A 447 38.79 -29.79 -7.27
C ILE A 447 37.30 -29.96 -6.92
N GLU A 448 36.94 -30.88 -6.03
CA GLU A 448 35.59 -31.06 -5.52
C GLU A 448 35.08 -29.80 -4.82
N ARG A 449 35.91 -29.18 -3.97
CA ARG A 449 35.56 -27.89 -3.34
C ARG A 449 35.38 -26.76 -4.34
N TYR A 450 36.15 -26.72 -5.45
CA TYR A 450 35.90 -25.74 -6.52
C TYR A 450 34.52 -25.94 -7.18
N GLU A 451 34.14 -27.20 -7.41
CA GLU A 451 32.80 -27.50 -7.95
C GLU A 451 31.70 -27.12 -6.97
N LEU A 452 31.83 -27.45 -5.68
CA LEU A 452 30.90 -27.04 -4.61
C LEU A 452 30.79 -25.51 -4.47
N ALA A 453 31.92 -24.80 -4.56
CA ALA A 453 31.92 -23.33 -4.58
C ALA A 453 31.17 -22.74 -5.79
N ALA A 454 31.31 -23.35 -6.97
CA ALA A 454 30.58 -22.96 -8.16
C ALA A 454 29.06 -23.22 -8.02
N GLN A 455 28.66 -24.35 -7.42
CA GLN A 455 27.27 -24.66 -7.09
C GLN A 455 26.68 -23.61 -6.13
N ASN A 456 27.43 -23.26 -5.07
CA ASN A 456 26.99 -22.26 -4.09
C ASN A 456 26.77 -20.89 -4.73
N ARG A 457 27.70 -20.44 -5.61
CA ARG A 457 27.54 -19.18 -6.36
C ARG A 457 26.30 -19.21 -7.27
N LEU A 458 26.06 -20.33 -7.97
CA LEU A 458 24.88 -20.48 -8.82
C LEU A 458 23.58 -20.40 -7.99
N LEU A 459 23.54 -21.07 -6.84
CA LEU A 459 22.37 -21.04 -5.94
C LEU A 459 22.11 -19.64 -5.39
N THR A 460 23.17 -18.92 -5.00
CA THR A 460 23.08 -17.51 -4.57
C THR A 460 22.49 -16.63 -5.67
N LEU A 461 22.96 -16.79 -6.92
CA LEU A 461 22.48 -16.01 -8.04
C LEU A 461 21.03 -16.37 -8.42
N GLN A 462 20.64 -17.63 -8.31
CA GLN A 462 19.25 -18.07 -8.53
C GLN A 462 18.29 -17.44 -7.49
N ARG A 463 18.71 -17.33 -6.23
CA ARG A 463 17.99 -16.60 -5.21
C ARG A 463 17.87 -15.11 -5.57
N GLU A 464 18.99 -14.48 -5.99
CA GLU A 464 19.00 -13.06 -6.43
C GLU A 464 18.03 -12.84 -7.60
N GLN A 465 18.02 -13.72 -8.58
CA GLN A 465 17.07 -13.67 -9.69
C GLN A 465 15.61 -13.77 -9.24
N SER A 466 15.32 -14.66 -8.26
CA SER A 466 13.98 -14.78 -7.71
C SER A 466 13.56 -13.49 -7.00
N ALA A 467 14.45 -12.88 -6.23
CA ALA A 467 14.21 -11.61 -5.56
C ALA A 467 13.97 -10.47 -6.57
N ASN A 468 14.79 -10.37 -7.61
CA ASN A 468 14.65 -9.36 -8.66
C ASN A 468 13.34 -9.54 -9.45
N TRP A 469 12.94 -10.80 -9.72
CA TRP A 469 11.67 -11.12 -10.35
C TRP A 469 10.49 -10.68 -9.49
N ILE A 470 10.51 -10.99 -8.19
CA ILE A 470 9.46 -10.63 -7.24
C ILE A 470 9.36 -9.10 -7.10
N ALA A 471 10.50 -8.42 -7.03
CA ALA A 471 10.57 -6.96 -6.96
C ALA A 471 9.99 -6.31 -8.23
N LEU A 472 10.36 -6.82 -9.41
CA LEU A 472 9.80 -6.32 -10.68
C LEU A 472 8.30 -6.60 -10.77
N TYR A 473 7.85 -7.81 -10.40
CA TYR A 473 6.42 -8.13 -10.38
C TYR A 473 5.62 -7.17 -9.51
N LYS A 474 6.10 -6.89 -8.28
CA LYS A 474 5.50 -5.90 -7.37
C LYS A 474 5.51 -4.49 -7.97
N ALA A 475 6.65 -4.07 -8.54
CA ALA A 475 6.81 -2.75 -9.15
C ALA A 475 5.89 -2.53 -10.36
N LEU A 476 5.52 -3.59 -11.08
CA LEU A 476 4.55 -3.57 -12.18
C LEU A 476 3.08 -3.54 -11.72
N GLY A 477 2.81 -3.45 -10.42
CA GLY A 477 1.45 -3.51 -9.87
C GLY A 477 0.89 -4.93 -9.78
N GLY A 478 1.75 -5.92 -9.66
CA GLY A 478 1.38 -7.33 -9.51
C GLY A 478 0.48 -7.55 -8.31
N LYS A 479 -0.60 -8.30 -8.50
CA LYS A 479 -1.60 -8.58 -7.46
C LYS A 479 -1.24 -9.83 -6.64
N ALA A 480 -1.70 -9.85 -5.38
CA ALA A 480 -1.73 -11.10 -4.62
C ALA A 480 -2.66 -12.12 -5.30
N PRO A 481 -2.44 -13.45 -5.11
CA PRO A 481 -3.38 -14.45 -5.60
C PRO A 481 -4.78 -14.16 -5.06
N ASN A 482 -5.81 -14.49 -5.86
CA ASN A 482 -7.21 -14.19 -5.61
C ASN A 482 -7.59 -14.34 -4.12
N ILE A 483 -7.65 -13.19 -3.47
CA ILE A 483 -8.44 -13.06 -2.24
C ILE A 483 -9.85 -12.80 -2.77
N GLU A 484 -10.78 -13.72 -2.51
CA GLU A 484 -12.18 -13.50 -2.83
C GLU A 484 -12.58 -12.10 -2.37
N LYS A 485 -13.19 -11.32 -3.27
CA LYS A 485 -13.73 -9.99 -2.98
C LYS A 485 -14.97 -10.06 -2.06
N ASN A 486 -14.86 -10.80 -0.97
CA ASN A 486 -15.81 -10.77 0.14
C ASN A 486 -15.39 -9.64 1.12
N LEU A 487 -15.41 -8.41 0.58
CA LEU A 487 -15.27 -7.15 1.34
C LEU A 487 -16.65 -6.53 1.60
#